data_0c88274f7bf5d5d138cc73e6b520e430
#
_entry.id   0c88274f7bf5d5d138cc73e6b520e430
#
_cell.length_a   1.000
_cell.length_b   1.000
_cell.length_c   1.000
_cell.angle_alpha   90.00
_cell.angle_beta   90.00
_cell.angle_gamma   90.00
#
_symmetry.space_group_name_H-M   'P 1'
#
loop_
_entity.id
_entity.type
_entity.pdbx_description
1 polymer ?
#
loop_
_entity_poly.entity_id
_entity_poly.type
_entity_poly.pdbx_seq_one_letter_code
_entity_poly.pdbx_strand_id
1 'polypeptide(L)'
;MKRKKKNKLWMLQAVLCAVCILSVVLLYQNYVVIPRQNRELVEELKTCFPEDIPPGGGSPGEKEEQAGREPEVSAVDLRSIQRQYPGVRGWLTIPEGGIDYPVMQSSREDPEYYLRRDYRGNYDINGSLFLQADCILGESKNLTIYGHNMKSGAMFGNLDRYASYDYWKAHPRVFFQTPEGMEEYRIAAVLKADVSMFDFQQTSFHSPQELEAYAAQAKALSLFETGVAGAGCETTLTLVTCSYEWKEARNILVAVKAEPER
;
A
#
# COMPACT_ATOMS: atom_id res chain seq x y z
N MET A 1 48.59 -8.14 -38.74
CA MET A 1 47.68 -7.14 -38.14
C MET A 1 46.19 -7.51 -38.22
N LYS A 2 45.65 -8.11 -39.28
CA LYS A 2 44.21 -8.45 -39.44
C LYS A 2 43.66 -9.45 -38.40
N ARG A 3 44.45 -10.44 -37.92
CA ARG A 3 44.03 -11.48 -36.98
C ARG A 3 43.80 -10.92 -35.55
N LYS A 4 44.62 -9.96 -35.07
CA LYS A 4 44.44 -9.30 -33.76
C LYS A 4 43.18 -8.41 -33.71
N LYS A 5 42.78 -7.77 -34.83
CA LYS A 5 41.53 -6.98 -34.90
C LYS A 5 40.28 -7.86 -34.84
N LYS A 6 40.30 -9.04 -35.51
CA LYS A 6 39.19 -10.00 -35.46
C LYS A 6 38.95 -10.54 -34.05
N ASN A 7 39.99 -10.85 -33.31
CA ASN A 7 39.87 -11.34 -31.92
C ASN A 7 39.33 -10.26 -30.97
N LYS A 8 39.73 -8.97 -31.14
CA LYS A 8 39.16 -7.86 -30.36
C LYS A 8 37.66 -7.66 -30.62
N LEU A 9 37.23 -7.77 -31.89
CA LEU A 9 35.82 -7.61 -32.26
C LEU A 9 34.96 -8.75 -31.70
N TRP A 10 35.44 -9.99 -31.77
CA TRP A 10 34.77 -11.14 -31.21
C TRP A 10 34.63 -11.05 -29.69
N MET A 11 35.71 -10.62 -28.98
CA MET A 11 35.66 -10.37 -27.54
C MET A 11 34.62 -9.28 -27.19
N LEU A 12 34.58 -8.19 -27.95
CA LEU A 12 33.61 -7.11 -27.73
C LEU A 12 32.15 -7.60 -27.91
N GLN A 13 31.93 -8.42 -28.96
CA GLN A 13 30.59 -9.04 -29.20
C GLN A 13 30.20 -9.98 -28.06
N ALA A 14 31.14 -10.81 -27.57
CA ALA A 14 30.89 -11.72 -26.47
C ALA A 14 30.55 -10.96 -25.17
N VAL A 15 31.26 -9.87 -24.87
CA VAL A 15 30.96 -9.01 -23.72
C VAL A 15 29.59 -8.37 -23.88
N LEU A 16 29.24 -7.84 -25.06
CA LEU A 16 27.93 -7.24 -25.32
C LEU A 16 26.80 -8.25 -25.13
N CYS A 17 26.97 -9.47 -25.68
CA CYS A 17 26.00 -10.56 -25.49
C CYS A 17 25.83 -10.91 -24.00
N ALA A 18 26.91 -10.99 -23.23
CA ALA A 18 26.87 -11.26 -21.80
C ALA A 18 26.11 -10.17 -21.03
N VAL A 19 26.35 -8.90 -21.37
CA VAL A 19 25.64 -7.75 -20.79
C VAL A 19 24.15 -7.81 -21.14
N CYS A 20 23.80 -8.11 -22.39
CA CYS A 20 22.38 -8.27 -22.80
C CYS A 20 21.69 -9.41 -22.02
N ILE A 21 22.34 -10.57 -21.91
CA ILE A 21 21.79 -11.70 -21.16
C ILE A 21 21.59 -11.32 -19.68
N LEU A 22 22.59 -10.71 -19.06
CA LEU A 22 22.50 -10.26 -17.67
C LEU A 22 21.34 -9.27 -17.49
N SER A 23 21.19 -8.31 -18.42
CA SER A 23 20.08 -7.34 -18.38
C SER A 23 18.72 -8.02 -18.48
N VAL A 24 18.57 -9.01 -19.37
CA VAL A 24 17.32 -9.78 -19.50
C VAL A 24 17.03 -10.57 -18.23
N VAL A 25 18.04 -11.20 -17.62
CA VAL A 25 17.90 -11.95 -16.36
C VAL A 25 17.47 -11.01 -15.23
N LEU A 26 18.12 -9.86 -15.10
CA LEU A 26 17.76 -8.86 -14.08
C LEU A 26 16.35 -8.32 -14.28
N LEU A 27 15.94 -8.04 -15.51
CA LEU A 27 14.57 -7.63 -15.83
C LEU A 27 13.57 -8.74 -15.45
N TYR A 28 13.85 -9.98 -15.83
CA TYR A 28 12.99 -11.11 -15.49
C TYR A 28 12.87 -11.31 -13.96
N GLN A 29 13.98 -11.22 -13.24
CA GLN A 29 13.95 -11.29 -11.77
C GLN A 29 13.10 -10.15 -11.17
N ASN A 30 13.34 -8.90 -11.57
CA ASN A 30 12.66 -7.74 -10.97
C ASN A 30 11.16 -7.66 -11.34
N TYR A 31 10.77 -8.07 -12.56
CA TYR A 31 9.38 -7.91 -13.02
C TYR A 31 8.52 -9.17 -12.90
N VAL A 32 9.13 -10.34 -12.75
CA VAL A 32 8.39 -11.60 -12.70
C VAL A 32 8.63 -12.35 -11.41
N VAL A 33 9.90 -12.60 -11.05
CA VAL A 33 10.22 -13.49 -9.91
C VAL A 33 9.89 -12.81 -8.59
N ILE A 34 10.44 -11.62 -8.35
CA ILE A 34 10.27 -10.91 -7.07
C ILE A 34 8.79 -10.58 -6.77
N PRO A 35 7.98 -10.05 -7.72
CA PRO A 35 6.56 -9.82 -7.45
C PRO A 35 5.74 -11.09 -7.18
N ARG A 36 6.12 -12.22 -7.81
CA ARG A 36 5.49 -13.52 -7.51
C ARG A 36 5.80 -13.98 -6.09
N GLN A 37 7.08 -13.97 -5.72
CA GLN A 37 7.51 -14.35 -4.37
C GLN A 37 6.83 -13.49 -3.29
N ASN A 38 6.70 -12.18 -3.54
CA ASN A 38 6.01 -11.30 -2.60
C ASN A 38 4.53 -11.67 -2.44
N ARG A 39 3.82 -11.97 -3.53
CA ARG A 39 2.42 -12.45 -3.45
C ARG A 39 2.32 -13.78 -2.72
N GLU A 40 3.20 -14.74 -3.03
CA GLU A 40 3.25 -16.03 -2.35
C GLU A 40 3.46 -15.87 -0.84
N LEU A 41 4.35 -14.97 -0.42
CA LEU A 41 4.58 -14.65 0.98
C LEU A 41 3.32 -14.06 1.67
N VAL A 42 2.58 -13.20 0.98
CA VAL A 42 1.34 -12.60 1.51
C VAL A 42 0.24 -13.64 1.59
N GLU A 43 0.06 -14.47 0.56
CA GLU A 43 -0.91 -15.56 0.57
C GLU A 43 -0.57 -16.63 1.63
N GLU A 44 0.71 -16.90 1.87
CA GLU A 44 1.15 -17.76 2.97
C GLU A 44 0.67 -17.22 4.33
N LEU A 45 0.82 -15.90 4.56
CA LEU A 45 0.31 -15.29 5.79
C LEU A 45 -1.20 -15.46 5.95
N LYS A 46 -1.98 -15.26 4.90
CA LYS A 46 -3.44 -15.44 4.94
C LYS A 46 -3.85 -16.90 5.20
N THR A 47 -3.18 -17.84 4.56
CA THR A 47 -3.51 -19.26 4.68
C THR A 47 -3.05 -19.87 6.01
N CYS A 48 -1.92 -19.42 6.56
CA CYS A 48 -1.44 -19.88 7.87
C CYS A 48 -2.27 -19.34 9.04
N PHE A 49 -2.94 -18.20 8.85
CA PHE A 49 -3.69 -17.50 9.88
C PHE A 49 -5.07 -17.07 9.34
N PRO A 50 -5.94 -18.02 8.91
CA PRO A 50 -7.32 -17.68 8.57
C PRO A 50 -8.03 -17.18 9.84
N GLU A 51 -8.90 -16.18 9.69
CA GLU A 51 -9.80 -15.83 10.79
C GLU A 51 -10.78 -16.98 10.98
N ASP A 52 -10.84 -17.55 12.19
CA ASP A 52 -11.86 -18.51 12.57
C ASP A 52 -13.21 -17.76 12.67
N ILE A 53 -13.88 -17.55 11.54
CA ILE A 53 -15.27 -17.14 11.53
C ILE A 53 -16.07 -18.35 11.99
N PRO A 54 -16.77 -18.32 13.16
CA PRO A 54 -17.61 -19.41 13.53
C PRO A 54 -18.64 -19.61 12.40
N PRO A 55 -18.91 -20.84 11.96
CA PRO A 55 -19.85 -21.10 10.88
C PRO A 55 -21.23 -20.61 11.31
N GLY A 56 -21.57 -19.41 10.88
CA GLY A 56 -22.95 -18.91 10.90
C GLY A 56 -23.76 -19.84 10.01
N GLY A 57 -24.67 -20.62 10.62
CA GLY A 57 -25.45 -21.65 9.95
C GLY A 57 -26.24 -21.07 8.77
N GLY A 58 -25.73 -21.29 7.58
CA GLY A 58 -26.36 -21.07 6.29
C GLY A 58 -26.32 -22.35 5.49
N SER A 59 -27.49 -22.96 5.29
CA SER A 59 -27.72 -24.17 4.48
C SER A 59 -27.18 -24.02 3.06
N PRO A 60 -26.65 -25.09 2.42
CA PRO A 60 -26.19 -25.03 1.03
C PRO A 60 -27.42 -25.03 0.09
N GLY A 61 -27.80 -23.85 -0.37
CA GLY A 61 -28.90 -23.68 -1.32
C GLY A 61 -28.72 -22.42 -2.15
N GLU A 62 -28.61 -22.67 -3.46
CA GLU A 62 -28.85 -21.75 -4.56
C GLU A 62 -27.79 -20.69 -4.90
N LYS A 63 -27.13 -20.96 -6.04
CA LYS A 63 -26.39 -19.99 -6.84
C LYS A 63 -27.40 -19.04 -7.47
N GLU A 64 -27.75 -17.93 -6.80
CA GLU A 64 -28.34 -16.78 -7.44
C GLU A 64 -27.25 -15.83 -7.94
N GLU A 65 -27.37 -15.43 -9.20
CA GLU A 65 -26.59 -14.37 -9.83
C GLU A 65 -26.70 -13.09 -9.00
N GLN A 66 -25.58 -12.72 -8.33
CA GLN A 66 -25.52 -11.50 -7.51
C GLN A 66 -24.84 -10.39 -8.31
N ALA A 67 -25.58 -9.74 -9.20
CA ALA A 67 -25.28 -8.38 -9.62
C ALA A 67 -25.67 -7.43 -8.49
N GLY A 68 -24.68 -6.86 -7.77
CA GLY A 68 -24.89 -5.80 -6.79
C GLY A 68 -24.37 -6.02 -5.37
N ARG A 69 -23.63 -7.11 -5.08
CA ARG A 69 -22.97 -7.24 -3.77
C ARG A 69 -21.67 -6.43 -3.75
N GLU A 70 -21.53 -5.55 -2.76
CA GLU A 70 -20.27 -4.89 -2.48
C GLU A 70 -19.19 -5.95 -2.20
N PRO A 71 -17.93 -5.75 -2.65
CA PRO A 71 -16.85 -6.71 -2.44
C PRO A 71 -16.66 -6.94 -0.94
N GLU A 72 -16.87 -8.17 -0.50
CA GLU A 72 -16.66 -8.59 0.88
C GLU A 72 -15.15 -8.71 1.13
N VAL A 73 -14.63 -7.92 2.08
CA VAL A 73 -13.21 -7.97 2.48
C VAL A 73 -13.07 -9.00 3.57
N SER A 74 -12.30 -10.06 3.28
CA SER A 74 -11.99 -11.09 4.28
C SER A 74 -10.97 -10.56 5.28
N ALA A 75 -11.27 -10.69 6.56
CA ALA A 75 -10.33 -10.41 7.63
C ALA A 75 -9.28 -11.53 7.75
N VAL A 76 -8.15 -11.20 8.36
CA VAL A 76 -7.09 -12.17 8.72
C VAL A 76 -6.97 -12.27 10.24
N ASP A 77 -6.49 -13.42 10.76
CA ASP A 77 -6.17 -13.51 12.20
C ASP A 77 -4.89 -12.72 12.51
N LEU A 78 -5.07 -11.41 12.58
CA LEU A 78 -3.98 -10.47 12.79
C LEU A 78 -3.26 -10.69 14.13
N ARG A 79 -3.97 -11.16 15.16
CA ARG A 79 -3.38 -11.43 16.49
C ARG A 79 -2.43 -12.62 16.44
N SER A 80 -2.78 -13.66 15.70
CA SER A 80 -1.90 -14.81 15.48
C SER A 80 -0.70 -14.45 14.61
N ILE A 81 -0.90 -13.65 13.56
CA ILE A 81 0.19 -13.11 12.74
C ILE A 81 1.16 -12.29 13.61
N GLN A 82 0.68 -11.41 14.47
CA GLN A 82 1.52 -10.58 15.34
C GLN A 82 2.32 -11.38 16.35
N ARG A 83 1.77 -12.51 16.87
CA ARG A 83 2.53 -13.39 17.78
C ARG A 83 3.78 -13.95 17.10
N GLN A 84 3.71 -14.24 15.82
CA GLN A 84 4.83 -14.79 15.05
C GLN A 84 5.69 -13.69 14.42
N TYR A 85 5.07 -12.59 13.99
CA TYR A 85 5.71 -11.45 13.33
C TYR A 85 5.36 -10.14 14.03
N PRO A 86 6.05 -9.81 15.15
CA PRO A 86 5.67 -8.68 15.99
C PRO A 86 5.74 -7.30 15.31
N GLY A 87 6.43 -7.20 14.18
CA GLY A 87 6.47 -5.98 13.36
C GLY A 87 5.18 -5.70 12.60
N VAL A 88 4.30 -6.69 12.40
CA VAL A 88 2.99 -6.49 11.75
C VAL A 88 2.08 -5.73 12.70
N ARG A 89 1.49 -4.63 12.24
CA ARG A 89 0.58 -3.78 13.02
C ARG A 89 -0.84 -3.78 12.49
N GLY A 90 -1.02 -4.02 11.20
CA GLY A 90 -2.30 -4.02 10.56
C GLY A 90 -2.29 -4.74 9.23
N TRP A 91 -3.43 -4.72 8.56
CA TRP A 91 -3.63 -5.24 7.22
C TRP A 91 -4.39 -4.23 6.38
N LEU A 92 -3.84 -3.84 5.23
CA LEU A 92 -4.43 -2.85 4.34
C LEU A 92 -4.99 -3.52 3.10
N THR A 93 -6.27 -3.29 2.82
CA THR A 93 -6.94 -3.81 1.62
C THR A 93 -7.63 -2.70 0.86
N ILE A 94 -7.38 -2.60 -0.44
CA ILE A 94 -8.21 -1.85 -1.39
C ILE A 94 -8.80 -2.87 -2.35
N PRO A 95 -10.10 -3.18 -2.24
CA PRO A 95 -10.76 -4.18 -3.08
C PRO A 95 -10.59 -3.85 -4.56
N GLU A 96 -10.21 -4.86 -5.36
CA GLU A 96 -9.96 -4.74 -6.80
C GLU A 96 -8.87 -3.70 -7.20
N GLY A 97 -8.38 -2.90 -6.23
CA GLY A 97 -7.28 -1.95 -6.41
C GLY A 97 -5.89 -2.60 -6.44
N GLY A 98 -5.81 -3.91 -6.15
CA GLY A 98 -4.55 -4.68 -6.14
C GLY A 98 -3.65 -4.39 -4.94
N ILE A 99 -4.21 -3.82 -3.85
CA ILE A 99 -3.53 -3.59 -2.58
C ILE A 99 -4.18 -4.48 -1.53
N ASP A 100 -3.41 -5.42 -0.98
CA ASP A 100 -3.88 -6.38 0.01
C ASP A 100 -2.67 -6.96 0.73
N TYR A 101 -2.15 -6.20 1.72
CA TYR A 101 -0.83 -6.41 2.32
C TYR A 101 -0.83 -6.20 3.83
N PRO A 102 0.06 -6.94 4.55
CA PRO A 102 0.39 -6.60 5.93
C PRO A 102 1.04 -5.22 5.99
N VAL A 103 0.73 -4.47 7.04
CA VAL A 103 1.33 -3.19 7.35
C VAL A 103 2.25 -3.35 8.55
N MET A 104 3.51 -3.04 8.35
CA MET A 104 4.56 -3.14 9.34
C MET A 104 4.71 -1.85 10.14
N GLN A 105 5.45 -1.88 11.25
CA GLN A 105 5.95 -0.67 11.89
C GLN A 105 7.30 -0.95 12.54
N SER A 106 8.25 -0.07 12.29
CA SER A 106 9.58 -0.07 12.88
C SER A 106 9.66 0.83 14.10
N SER A 107 10.84 0.88 14.73
CA SER A 107 11.11 1.81 15.80
C SER A 107 11.38 3.23 15.28
N ARG A 108 11.36 4.21 16.20
CA ARG A 108 11.71 5.60 15.86
C ARG A 108 13.19 5.80 15.55
N GLU A 109 14.05 4.88 16.01
CA GLU A 109 15.49 4.89 15.74
C GLU A 109 15.83 4.44 14.31
N ASP A 110 15.00 3.57 13.72
CA ASP A 110 15.13 3.13 12.32
C ASP A 110 13.76 3.15 11.63
N PRO A 111 13.19 4.35 11.34
CA PRO A 111 11.83 4.50 10.86
C PRO A 111 11.60 3.90 9.46
N GLU A 112 12.67 3.71 8.68
CA GLU A 112 12.62 3.17 7.33
C GLU A 112 13.04 1.69 7.25
N TYR A 113 13.11 0.99 8.39
CA TYR A 113 13.55 -0.41 8.45
C TYR A 113 12.86 -1.30 7.41
N TYR A 114 11.55 -1.16 7.23
CA TYR A 114 10.74 -1.95 6.31
C TYR A 114 10.72 -1.41 4.87
N LEU A 115 11.38 -0.30 4.59
CA LEU A 115 11.50 0.23 3.23
C LEU A 115 12.18 -0.78 2.27
N ARG A 116 13.07 -1.62 2.80
CA ARG A 116 13.82 -2.63 2.02
C ARG A 116 13.79 -4.02 2.67
N ARG A 117 12.73 -4.33 3.41
CA ARG A 117 12.57 -5.64 4.06
C ARG A 117 11.13 -6.14 3.94
N ASP A 118 11.02 -7.47 3.82
CA ASP A 118 9.74 -8.17 3.92
C ASP A 118 9.23 -8.20 5.38
N TYR A 119 8.05 -8.78 5.60
CA TYR A 119 7.47 -8.88 6.94
C TYR A 119 8.27 -9.81 7.89
N ARG A 120 9.16 -10.64 7.35
CA ARG A 120 10.08 -11.50 8.11
C ARG A 120 11.38 -10.76 8.50
N GLY A 121 11.60 -9.56 7.96
CA GLY A 121 12.81 -8.77 8.15
C GLY A 121 13.95 -9.11 7.17
N ASN A 122 13.73 -9.98 6.18
CA ASN A 122 14.71 -10.27 5.13
C ASN A 122 14.76 -9.13 4.12
N TYR A 123 15.92 -8.95 3.48
CA TYR A 123 16.04 -7.97 2.41
C TYR A 123 15.09 -8.27 1.25
N ASP A 124 14.27 -7.31 0.89
CA ASP A 124 13.38 -7.31 -0.27
C ASP A 124 13.41 -5.93 -0.95
N ILE A 125 13.61 -5.90 -2.26
CA ILE A 125 13.64 -4.66 -3.04
C ILE A 125 12.28 -3.96 -3.06
N ASN A 126 11.18 -4.69 -2.93
CA ASN A 126 9.82 -4.13 -2.83
C ASN A 126 9.56 -3.55 -1.43
N GLY A 127 10.30 -3.99 -0.42
CA GLY A 127 10.01 -3.69 0.98
C GLY A 127 8.63 -4.21 1.41
N SER A 128 8.08 -3.58 2.43
CA SER A 128 6.71 -3.80 2.91
C SER A 128 5.97 -2.47 2.98
N LEU A 129 4.64 -2.52 3.10
CA LEU A 129 3.89 -1.35 3.57
C LEU A 129 4.21 -1.13 5.05
N PHE A 130 4.40 0.13 5.45
CA PHE A 130 4.72 0.42 6.85
C PHE A 130 4.10 1.72 7.34
N LEU A 131 3.63 1.69 8.59
CA LEU A 131 3.17 2.85 9.34
C LEU A 131 4.34 3.77 9.67
N GLN A 132 4.08 5.08 9.65
CA GLN A 132 5.01 6.06 10.18
C GLN A 132 5.38 5.70 11.64
N ALA A 133 6.66 5.80 11.98
CA ALA A 133 7.19 5.26 13.23
C ALA A 133 6.63 5.91 14.50
N ASP A 134 6.11 7.13 14.42
CA ASP A 134 5.46 7.86 15.51
C ASP A 134 3.93 7.70 15.57
N CYS A 135 3.32 7.02 14.59
CA CYS A 135 1.91 6.63 14.67
C CYS A 135 1.68 5.67 15.84
N ILE A 136 0.65 5.92 16.62
CA ILE A 136 0.17 5.05 17.71
C ILE A 136 -1.25 4.63 17.36
N LEU A 137 -1.45 3.33 17.10
CA LEU A 137 -2.79 2.78 16.81
C LEU A 137 -3.74 3.06 17.99
N GLY A 138 -4.94 3.50 17.67
CA GLY A 138 -5.94 3.90 18.67
C GLY A 138 -5.79 5.34 19.23
N GLU A 139 -4.62 5.99 19.05
CA GLU A 139 -4.38 7.34 19.53
C GLU A 139 -4.19 8.37 18.40
N SER A 140 -3.32 8.06 17.43
CA SER A 140 -3.06 8.95 16.30
C SER A 140 -4.31 9.18 15.47
N LYS A 141 -4.56 10.45 15.13
CA LYS A 141 -5.72 10.86 14.35
C LYS A 141 -5.50 10.81 12.84
N ASN A 142 -4.24 10.75 12.40
CA ASN A 142 -3.86 10.42 11.04
C ASN A 142 -2.89 9.24 11.07
N LEU A 143 -3.26 8.16 10.42
CA LEU A 143 -2.42 6.98 10.24
C LEU A 143 -1.75 7.08 8.87
N THR A 144 -0.45 7.38 8.84
CA THR A 144 0.29 7.49 7.58
C THR A 144 1.00 6.19 7.26
N ILE A 145 0.67 5.60 6.10
CA ILE A 145 1.24 4.35 5.60
C ILE A 145 2.06 4.65 4.35
N TYR A 146 3.29 4.17 4.35
CA TYR A 146 4.23 4.27 3.22
C TYR A 146 4.35 2.94 2.48
N GLY A 147 4.63 3.03 1.20
CA GLY A 147 4.95 1.88 0.36
C GLY A 147 5.68 2.30 -0.92
N HIS A 148 6.47 1.40 -1.49
CA HIS A 148 7.15 1.68 -2.75
C HIS A 148 6.19 1.80 -3.93
N ASN A 149 6.49 2.75 -4.83
CA ASN A 149 5.88 2.82 -6.15
C ASN A 149 6.57 1.83 -7.10
N MET A 150 6.10 0.60 -7.09
CA MET A 150 6.68 -0.46 -7.92
C MET A 150 6.03 -0.48 -9.31
N LYS A 151 6.85 -0.44 -10.36
CA LYS A 151 6.37 -0.58 -11.76
C LYS A 151 5.63 -1.90 -12.03
N SER A 152 5.84 -2.91 -11.21
CA SER A 152 5.11 -4.19 -11.24
C SER A 152 3.68 -4.09 -10.71
N GLY A 153 3.28 -2.96 -10.12
CA GLY A 153 2.02 -2.77 -9.42
C GLY A 153 2.01 -3.31 -7.98
N ALA A 154 3.11 -3.91 -7.50
CA ALA A 154 3.24 -4.36 -6.12
C ALA A 154 3.33 -3.17 -5.15
N MET A 155 3.07 -3.42 -3.87
CA MET A 155 3.01 -2.42 -2.82
C MET A 155 2.06 -1.28 -3.20
N PHE A 156 2.57 -0.04 -3.29
CA PHE A 156 1.80 1.13 -3.71
C PHE A 156 1.99 1.50 -5.19
N GLY A 157 2.46 0.57 -6.04
CA GLY A 157 2.62 0.80 -7.47
C GLY A 157 1.32 1.16 -8.21
N ASN A 158 0.16 0.73 -7.67
CA ASN A 158 -1.14 1.08 -8.24
C ASN A 158 -1.69 2.44 -7.77
N LEU A 159 -1.05 3.13 -6.80
CA LEU A 159 -1.51 4.44 -6.36
C LEU A 159 -1.45 5.51 -7.46
N ASP A 160 -0.53 5.38 -8.43
CA ASP A 160 -0.45 6.26 -9.59
C ASP A 160 -1.75 6.30 -10.41
N ARG A 161 -2.51 5.18 -10.42
CA ARG A 161 -3.76 5.05 -11.17
C ARG A 161 -4.88 5.92 -10.61
N TYR A 162 -4.80 6.29 -9.34
CA TYR A 162 -5.75 7.21 -8.70
C TYR A 162 -5.69 8.64 -9.24
N ALA A 163 -4.70 9.01 -10.05
CA ALA A 163 -4.75 10.25 -10.82
C ALA A 163 -5.94 10.31 -11.80
N SER A 164 -6.56 9.17 -12.13
CA SER A 164 -7.80 9.06 -12.91
C SER A 164 -9.02 9.10 -11.98
N TYR A 165 -9.95 10.01 -12.26
CA TYR A 165 -11.25 10.07 -11.58
C TYR A 165 -12.05 8.75 -11.71
N ASP A 166 -12.04 8.13 -12.90
CA ASP A 166 -12.76 6.88 -13.14
C ASP A 166 -12.18 5.73 -12.31
N TYR A 167 -10.84 5.71 -12.14
CA TYR A 167 -10.21 4.70 -11.29
C TYR A 167 -10.56 4.91 -9.81
N TRP A 168 -10.48 6.15 -9.31
CA TRP A 168 -10.94 6.48 -7.96
C TRP A 168 -12.39 6.09 -7.75
N LYS A 169 -13.28 6.41 -8.70
CA LYS A 169 -14.71 6.11 -8.61
C LYS A 169 -15.00 4.61 -8.53
N ALA A 170 -14.19 3.80 -9.19
CA ALA A 170 -14.27 2.34 -9.12
C ALA A 170 -13.70 1.76 -7.81
N HIS A 171 -12.74 2.45 -7.16
CA HIS A 171 -12.04 1.95 -5.97
C HIS A 171 -12.01 3.02 -4.86
N PRO A 172 -13.16 3.53 -4.38
CA PRO A 172 -13.20 4.66 -3.45
C PRO A 172 -12.95 4.26 -1.98
N ARG A 173 -12.91 2.95 -1.67
CA ARG A 173 -12.86 2.41 -0.32
C ARG A 173 -11.51 1.82 0.00
N VAL A 174 -11.06 2.03 1.23
CA VAL A 174 -9.85 1.43 1.82
C VAL A 174 -10.26 0.78 3.13
N PHE A 175 -9.81 -0.43 3.37
CA PHE A 175 -10.02 -1.14 4.62
C PHE A 175 -8.70 -1.28 5.34
N PHE A 176 -8.69 -0.93 6.60
CA PHE A 176 -7.54 -1.11 7.46
C PHE A 176 -7.93 -1.92 8.69
N GLN A 177 -7.44 -3.14 8.74
CA GLN A 177 -7.64 -4.03 9.88
C GLN A 177 -6.50 -3.83 10.89
N THR A 178 -6.87 -3.68 12.15
CA THR A 178 -5.98 -3.67 13.31
C THR A 178 -6.40 -4.78 14.28
N PRO A 179 -5.65 -5.05 15.38
CA PRO A 179 -6.08 -6.02 16.40
C PRO A 179 -7.42 -5.69 17.07
N GLU A 180 -7.85 -4.43 16.99
CA GLU A 180 -9.11 -3.93 17.53
C GLU A 180 -10.30 -4.18 16.61
N GLY A 181 -10.04 -4.36 15.31
CA GLY A 181 -11.07 -4.61 14.29
C GLY A 181 -10.71 -4.04 12.92
N MET A 182 -11.62 -4.22 11.97
CA MET A 182 -11.52 -3.69 10.62
C MET A 182 -12.30 -2.38 10.54
N GLU A 183 -11.67 -1.36 9.99
CA GLU A 183 -12.25 -0.05 9.76
C GLU A 183 -12.29 0.27 8.27
N GLU A 184 -13.40 0.81 7.79
CA GLU A 184 -13.56 1.33 6.44
C GLU A 184 -13.23 2.81 6.40
N TYR A 185 -12.50 3.20 5.36
CA TYR A 185 -12.17 4.58 5.03
C TYR A 185 -12.61 4.88 3.59
N ARG A 186 -13.08 6.12 3.36
CA ARG A 186 -13.44 6.64 2.04
C ARG A 186 -12.38 7.63 1.57
N ILE A 187 -11.82 7.42 0.37
CA ILE A 187 -10.80 8.31 -0.20
C ILE A 187 -11.42 9.66 -0.50
N ALA A 188 -11.07 10.65 0.32
CA ALA A 188 -11.58 12.02 0.27
C ALA A 188 -10.74 12.95 -0.61
N ALA A 189 -9.44 12.64 -0.79
CA ALA A 189 -8.54 13.45 -1.63
C ALA A 189 -7.46 12.59 -2.27
N VAL A 190 -7.09 12.94 -3.50
CA VAL A 190 -6.00 12.36 -4.28
C VAL A 190 -5.04 13.48 -4.66
N LEU A 191 -3.80 13.44 -4.17
CA LEU A 191 -2.85 14.51 -4.30
C LEU A 191 -1.55 14.06 -4.98
N LYS A 192 -0.91 15.02 -5.66
CA LYS A 192 0.51 14.96 -5.97
C LYS A 192 1.19 16.14 -5.29
N ALA A 193 1.94 15.88 -4.24
CA ALA A 193 2.52 16.92 -3.40
C ALA A 193 3.85 16.45 -2.81
N ASP A 194 4.65 17.37 -2.31
CA ASP A 194 5.73 17.12 -1.37
C ASP A 194 5.34 17.59 0.04
N VAL A 195 6.19 17.33 1.02
CA VAL A 195 5.91 17.66 2.41
C VAL A 195 5.75 19.17 2.68
N SER A 196 6.33 20.02 1.83
CA SER A 196 6.19 21.49 1.97
C SER A 196 4.83 22.01 1.49
N MET A 197 4.18 21.27 0.59
CA MET A 197 2.85 21.59 0.09
C MET A 197 1.75 21.04 0.99
N PHE A 198 1.95 19.83 1.52
CA PHE A 198 1.00 19.14 2.38
C PHE A 198 1.75 18.27 3.40
N ASP A 199 1.58 18.58 4.70
CA ASP A 199 2.23 17.85 5.78
C ASP A 199 1.53 16.50 6.05
N PHE A 200 1.74 15.55 5.14
CA PHE A 200 1.22 14.18 5.28
C PHE A 200 1.87 13.40 6.44
N GLN A 201 2.89 13.96 7.09
CA GLN A 201 3.57 13.35 8.23
C GLN A 201 2.94 13.73 9.58
N GLN A 202 2.00 14.68 9.61
CA GLN A 202 1.31 15.06 10.83
C GLN A 202 0.41 13.91 11.30
N THR A 203 0.69 13.33 12.47
CA THR A 203 -0.03 12.18 13.04
C THR A 203 -0.90 12.55 14.24
N SER A 204 -0.64 13.71 14.88
CA SER A 204 -1.34 14.20 16.06
C SER A 204 -1.91 15.60 15.83
N PHE A 205 -3.05 15.86 16.45
CA PHE A 205 -3.78 17.12 16.34
C PHE A 205 -4.25 17.56 17.75
N HIS A 206 -4.21 18.86 17.99
CA HIS A 206 -4.61 19.41 19.30
C HIS A 206 -6.13 19.54 19.44
N SER A 207 -6.87 19.50 18.34
CA SER A 207 -8.33 19.60 18.34
C SER A 207 -8.94 18.89 17.14
N PRO A 208 -10.24 18.52 17.19
CA PRO A 208 -10.98 18.04 16.01
C PRO A 208 -10.95 19.03 14.84
N GLN A 209 -10.98 20.33 15.12
CA GLN A 209 -10.94 21.38 14.09
C GLN A 209 -9.61 21.40 13.32
N GLU A 210 -8.51 21.04 13.98
CA GLU A 210 -7.20 20.91 13.35
C GLU A 210 -7.17 19.72 12.38
N LEU A 211 -7.76 18.58 12.75
CA LEU A 211 -7.93 17.43 11.87
C LEU A 211 -8.85 17.75 10.68
N GLU A 212 -9.95 18.47 10.92
CA GLU A 212 -10.82 18.93 9.84
C GLU A 212 -10.09 19.88 8.88
N ALA A 213 -9.25 20.79 9.41
CA ALA A 213 -8.43 21.68 8.58
C ALA A 213 -7.41 20.89 7.74
N TYR A 214 -6.80 19.85 8.30
CA TYR A 214 -5.92 18.91 7.57
C TYR A 214 -6.67 18.24 6.41
N ALA A 215 -7.85 17.66 6.67
CA ALA A 215 -8.67 17.04 5.64
C ALA A 215 -9.14 18.05 4.57
N ALA A 216 -9.49 19.27 4.97
CA ALA A 216 -9.88 20.36 4.06
C ALA A 216 -8.70 20.81 3.18
N GLN A 217 -7.49 20.92 3.74
CA GLN A 217 -6.29 21.21 2.97
C GLN A 217 -6.00 20.13 1.94
N ALA A 218 -6.09 18.84 2.33
CA ALA A 218 -5.94 17.72 1.42
C ALA A 218 -6.93 17.83 0.25
N LYS A 219 -8.21 18.10 0.54
CA LYS A 219 -9.24 18.28 -0.50
C LYS A 219 -8.97 19.46 -1.42
N ALA A 220 -8.48 20.60 -0.90
CA ALA A 220 -8.13 21.76 -1.69
C ALA A 220 -6.97 21.50 -2.67
N LEU A 221 -6.07 20.58 -2.33
CA LEU A 221 -4.95 20.15 -3.16
C LEU A 221 -5.27 18.94 -4.04
N SER A 222 -6.48 18.36 -3.92
CA SER A 222 -6.87 17.17 -4.65
C SER A 222 -6.93 17.42 -6.15
N LEU A 223 -6.53 16.42 -6.94
CA LEU A 223 -6.57 16.47 -8.41
C LEU A 223 -7.99 16.63 -8.96
N PHE A 224 -9.00 16.25 -8.19
CA PHE A 224 -10.42 16.38 -8.51
C PHE A 224 -11.28 16.32 -7.24
N GLU A 225 -12.51 16.76 -7.37
CA GLU A 225 -13.52 16.68 -6.30
C GLU A 225 -14.06 15.26 -6.17
N THR A 226 -13.97 14.71 -4.96
CA THR A 226 -14.47 13.34 -4.64
C THR A 226 -15.90 13.32 -4.13
N GLY A 227 -16.41 14.44 -3.64
CA GLY A 227 -17.71 14.52 -2.96
C GLY A 227 -17.71 13.93 -1.54
N VAL A 228 -16.62 13.30 -1.10
CA VAL A 228 -16.53 12.73 0.25
C VAL A 228 -16.37 13.86 1.27
N ALA A 229 -17.23 13.89 2.29
CA ALA A 229 -17.13 14.86 3.36
C ALA A 229 -15.88 14.60 4.21
N GLY A 230 -15.13 15.66 4.53
CA GLY A 230 -14.01 15.61 5.47
C GLY A 230 -14.37 16.17 6.84
N ALA A 231 -15.51 16.91 6.92
CA ALA A 231 -15.96 17.50 8.18
C ALA A 231 -16.50 16.41 9.11
N GLY A 232 -16.17 16.54 10.41
CA GLY A 232 -16.61 15.59 11.43
C GLY A 232 -15.83 14.26 11.45
N CYS A 233 -14.80 14.09 10.61
CA CYS A 233 -14.01 12.86 10.65
C CYS A 233 -13.24 12.72 11.96
N GLU A 234 -13.28 11.53 12.55
CA GLU A 234 -12.56 11.23 13.79
C GLU A 234 -11.10 10.84 13.56
N THR A 235 -10.83 10.22 12.41
CA THR A 235 -9.51 9.75 11.99
C THR A 235 -9.36 9.82 10.48
N THR A 236 -8.13 9.97 10.02
CA THR A 236 -7.72 9.89 8.63
C THR A 236 -6.71 8.76 8.43
N LEU A 237 -6.70 8.20 7.24
CA LEU A 237 -5.71 7.24 6.76
C LEU A 237 -5.04 7.84 5.53
N THR A 238 -3.73 8.08 5.62
CA THR A 238 -2.96 8.70 4.54
C THR A 238 -2.01 7.67 3.94
N LEU A 239 -2.17 7.36 2.65
CA LEU A 239 -1.33 6.43 1.90
C LEU A 239 -0.35 7.22 1.04
N VAL A 240 0.94 6.94 1.17
CA VAL A 240 2.01 7.74 0.56
C VAL A 240 2.98 6.85 -0.22
N THR A 241 3.25 7.23 -1.47
CA THR A 241 4.30 6.61 -2.28
C THR A 241 5.07 7.64 -3.10
N CYS A 242 6.26 7.29 -3.59
CA CYS A 242 7.04 8.18 -4.43
C CYS A 242 6.32 8.45 -5.77
N SER A 243 6.35 9.71 -6.21
CA SER A 243 6.06 10.11 -7.59
C SER A 243 7.37 10.45 -8.30
N TYR A 244 7.42 10.27 -9.61
CA TYR A 244 8.61 10.54 -10.41
C TYR A 244 8.49 11.84 -11.24
N GLU A 245 7.48 12.67 -10.99
CA GLU A 245 7.21 13.88 -11.77
C GLU A 245 8.18 15.02 -11.43
N TRP A 246 8.55 15.16 -10.15
CA TRP A 246 9.61 16.07 -9.69
C TRP A 246 10.31 15.48 -8.47
N LYS A 247 11.41 16.12 -8.05
CA LYS A 247 12.17 15.67 -6.87
C LYS A 247 11.28 15.76 -5.62
N GLU A 248 11.24 14.68 -4.83
CA GLU A 248 10.46 14.54 -3.60
C GLU A 248 8.93 14.53 -3.78
N ALA A 249 8.44 14.49 -5.03
CA ALA A 249 7.02 14.32 -5.29
C ALA A 249 6.49 12.99 -4.69
N ARG A 250 5.27 13.05 -4.17
CA ARG A 250 4.54 11.88 -3.64
C ARG A 250 3.16 11.81 -4.29
N ASN A 251 2.70 10.58 -4.56
CA ASN A 251 1.28 10.33 -4.75
C ASN A 251 0.70 10.02 -3.38
N ILE A 252 -0.34 10.75 -3.01
CA ILE A 252 -0.93 10.71 -1.68
C ILE A 252 -2.43 10.51 -1.82
N LEU A 253 -2.96 9.53 -1.09
CA LEU A 253 -4.40 9.38 -0.89
C LEU A 253 -4.70 9.73 0.56
N VAL A 254 -5.62 10.65 0.79
CA VAL A 254 -6.15 10.93 2.12
C VAL A 254 -7.57 10.39 2.18
N ALA A 255 -7.77 9.41 3.04
CA ALA A 255 -9.06 8.80 3.29
C ALA A 255 -9.56 9.15 4.68
N VAL A 256 -10.86 9.36 4.81
CA VAL A 256 -11.56 9.62 6.08
C VAL A 256 -12.31 8.38 6.52
N LYS A 257 -12.36 8.13 7.82
CA LYS A 257 -13.11 7.00 8.37
C LYS A 257 -14.57 7.12 7.98
N ALA A 258 -15.14 6.04 7.45
CA ALA A 258 -16.53 5.98 7.11
C ALA A 258 -17.38 5.98 8.41
N GLU A 259 -18.46 6.76 8.42
CA GLU A 259 -19.43 6.62 9.49
C GLU A 259 -20.14 5.25 9.34
N PRO A 260 -20.45 4.55 10.44
CA PRO A 260 -21.25 3.34 10.36
C PRO A 260 -22.61 3.69 9.73
N GLU A 261 -23.01 2.92 8.72
CA GLU A 261 -24.34 3.05 8.13
C GLU A 261 -25.39 2.86 9.24
N ARG A 262 -26.25 3.86 9.40
CA ARG A 262 -27.32 3.86 10.40
C ARG A 262 -28.50 3.03 9.92
#